data_769eba6c9fba0800f8c47329041f3338
#
_entry.id   769eba6c9fba0800f8c47329041f3338
#
_cell.length_a   1.000
_cell.length_b   1.000
_cell.length_c   1.000
_cell.angle_alpha   90.00
_cell.angle_beta   90.00
_cell.angle_gamma   90.00
#
_symmetry.space_group_name_H-M   'P 1'
#
loop_
_entity.id
_entity.type
_entity.pdbx_description
1 polymer ?
#
loop_
_entity_poly.entity_id
_entity_poly.type
_entity_poly.pdbx_seq_one_letter_code
_entity_poly.pdbx_strand_id
1 'polypeptide(L)'
;MKFKITLFILSVLLLATSCRPTKHVPQGEYLLNRVKIEVDNKDVKSSSLKPYLRQQPNHKTFGIIGLPLAFYNMSGTKDNRWNRFMRKIGTPPVIYDSILTEKSRVEIQKAMKNKGYAEAEVTADTVIKKRKIKVTYNVKSNTPYKLNRVTYNIPDDSISKYTTLKDSTQYLLKKGTLFDYYILDSERERIAKELNDRGYYAFNKEYITYTADTTVGDHLVDLEVNLLPYPIAKPDGTGVVFVKHRPYTIRDVYFYTDYNPMNVDQRYTVVDTAYYEG
;
A
#
# COMPACT_ATOMS: atom_id res chain seq x y z
N MET A 1 33.97 -27.40 -30.67
CA MET A 1 32.71 -27.02 -30.00
C MET A 1 32.79 -25.63 -29.40
N LYS A 2 33.79 -25.27 -28.62
CA LYS A 2 33.94 -23.92 -27.97
C LYS A 2 33.91 -22.75 -28.96
N PHE A 3 34.59 -22.83 -30.10
CA PHE A 3 34.63 -21.79 -31.13
C PHE A 3 33.25 -21.48 -31.74
N LYS A 4 32.42 -22.51 -32.01
CA LYS A 4 31.04 -22.30 -32.51
C LYS A 4 30.14 -21.63 -31.49
N ILE A 5 30.31 -21.95 -30.19
CA ILE A 5 29.58 -21.32 -29.10
C ILE A 5 29.99 -19.86 -28.93
N THR A 6 31.29 -19.58 -29.02
CA THR A 6 31.80 -18.19 -28.92
C THR A 6 31.31 -17.34 -30.10
N LEU A 7 31.30 -17.90 -31.32
CA LEU A 7 30.79 -17.22 -32.51
C LEU A 7 29.27 -16.96 -32.40
N PHE A 8 28.52 -17.93 -31.88
CA PHE A 8 27.08 -17.78 -31.61
C PHE A 8 26.81 -16.70 -30.58
N ILE A 9 27.53 -16.67 -29.45
CA ILE A 9 27.42 -15.64 -28.43
C ILE A 9 27.78 -14.27 -28.98
N LEU A 10 28.85 -14.18 -29.79
CA LEU A 10 29.26 -12.92 -30.44
C LEU A 10 28.20 -12.42 -31.43
N SER A 11 27.60 -13.32 -32.22
CA SER A 11 26.48 -13.01 -33.13
C SER A 11 25.25 -12.49 -32.36
N VAL A 12 24.89 -13.13 -31.27
CA VAL A 12 23.77 -12.68 -30.40
C VAL A 12 24.06 -11.32 -29.76
N LEU A 13 25.29 -11.06 -29.34
CA LEU A 13 25.72 -9.75 -28.82
C LEU A 13 25.62 -8.66 -29.90
N LEU A 14 26.06 -8.92 -31.12
CA LEU A 14 25.99 -7.98 -32.24
C LEU A 14 24.54 -7.66 -32.65
N LEU A 15 23.64 -8.65 -32.61
CA LEU A 15 22.20 -8.43 -32.85
C LEU A 15 21.56 -7.57 -31.76
N ALA A 16 21.99 -7.67 -30.49
CA ALA A 16 21.49 -6.89 -29.40
C ALA A 16 21.84 -5.38 -29.49
N THR A 17 22.93 -5.01 -30.13
CA THR A 17 23.35 -3.60 -30.31
C THR A 17 22.60 -2.87 -31.42
N SER A 18 21.95 -3.58 -32.33
CA SER A 18 21.23 -2.98 -33.47
C SER A 18 19.80 -2.52 -33.14
N CYS A 19 19.23 -2.89 -32.01
CA CYS A 19 17.87 -2.49 -31.65
C CYS A 19 17.80 -1.01 -31.18
N ARG A 20 17.15 -0.16 -31.98
CA ARG A 20 16.81 1.22 -31.56
C ARG A 20 15.61 1.16 -30.61
N PRO A 21 15.76 1.40 -29.29
CA PRO A 21 14.66 1.26 -28.32
C PRO A 21 13.56 2.30 -28.51
N THR A 22 13.78 3.31 -29.34
CA THR A 22 12.81 4.37 -29.67
C THR A 22 12.17 4.21 -31.04
N LYS A 23 12.24 3.01 -31.66
CA LYS A 23 11.71 2.76 -33.02
C LYS A 23 10.20 3.04 -33.13
N HIS A 24 9.43 2.59 -32.15
CA HIS A 24 7.99 2.75 -32.12
C HIS A 24 7.52 3.89 -31.19
N VAL A 25 8.40 4.81 -30.83
CA VAL A 25 8.04 6.03 -30.10
C VAL A 25 7.51 7.05 -31.12
N PRO A 26 6.31 7.64 -30.96
CA PRO A 26 5.77 8.63 -31.87
C PRO A 26 6.67 9.86 -32.01
N GLN A 27 6.55 10.59 -33.13
CA GLN A 27 7.30 11.83 -33.31
C GLN A 27 6.86 12.87 -32.27
N GLY A 28 7.82 13.59 -31.73
CA GLY A 28 7.57 14.58 -30.65
C GLY A 28 7.50 13.99 -29.24
N GLU A 29 7.43 12.65 -29.12
CA GLU A 29 7.34 11.98 -27.82
C GLU A 29 8.67 11.34 -27.39
N TYR A 30 8.75 10.97 -26.11
CA TYR A 30 9.96 10.42 -25.48
C TYR A 30 9.68 9.09 -24.82
N LEU A 31 10.63 8.16 -24.96
CA LEU A 31 10.61 6.90 -24.23
C LEU A 31 10.96 7.14 -22.76
N LEU A 32 10.10 6.71 -21.84
CA LEU A 32 10.44 6.67 -20.42
C LEU A 32 11.50 5.57 -20.19
N ASN A 33 12.75 5.97 -20.08
CA ASN A 33 13.88 5.04 -20.02
C ASN A 33 14.26 4.62 -18.60
N ARG A 34 14.13 5.53 -17.63
CA ARG A 34 14.47 5.29 -16.22
C ARG A 34 13.65 6.18 -15.31
N VAL A 35 13.20 5.61 -14.20
CA VAL A 35 12.67 6.36 -13.04
C VAL A 35 13.56 6.05 -11.85
N LYS A 36 13.95 7.07 -11.09
CA LYS A 36 14.74 6.96 -9.87
C LYS A 36 14.06 7.76 -8.76
N ILE A 37 14.10 7.26 -7.54
CA ILE A 37 13.74 8.00 -6.33
C ILE A 37 15.00 8.13 -5.49
N GLU A 38 15.39 9.36 -5.20
CA GLU A 38 16.51 9.72 -4.34
C GLU A 38 15.96 10.33 -3.07
N VAL A 39 16.31 9.76 -1.93
CA VAL A 39 15.87 10.21 -0.60
C VAL A 39 17.10 10.63 0.17
N ASP A 40 17.07 11.80 0.79
CA ASP A 40 18.15 12.36 1.59
C ASP A 40 18.31 11.64 2.94
N ASN A 41 17.28 10.97 3.41
CA ASN A 41 17.23 10.28 4.70
C ASN A 41 17.41 8.76 4.53
N LYS A 42 18.35 8.18 5.27
CA LYS A 42 18.65 6.74 5.26
C LYS A 42 17.57 5.89 5.92
N ASP A 43 16.77 6.46 6.80
CA ASP A 43 15.68 5.76 7.49
C ASP A 43 14.49 5.49 6.55
N VAL A 44 14.39 6.24 5.45
CA VAL A 44 13.36 6.05 4.43
C VAL A 44 13.91 5.31 3.23
N LYS A 45 13.54 4.05 3.07
CA LYS A 45 13.95 3.25 1.91
C LYS A 45 13.24 3.74 0.65
N SER A 46 13.98 4.12 -0.39
CA SER A 46 13.40 4.51 -1.69
C SER A 46 12.50 3.43 -2.31
N SER A 47 12.74 2.16 -1.98
CA SER A 47 11.90 1.04 -2.42
C SER A 47 10.46 1.11 -1.86
N SER A 48 10.27 1.65 -0.65
CA SER A 48 8.95 1.81 -0.04
C SER A 48 8.10 2.89 -0.72
N LEU A 49 8.73 3.75 -1.53
CA LEU A 49 8.05 4.81 -2.27
C LEU A 49 7.71 4.42 -3.73
N LYS A 50 8.26 3.30 -4.23
CA LYS A 50 7.98 2.83 -5.60
C LYS A 50 6.50 2.55 -5.89
N PRO A 51 5.68 2.02 -4.97
CA PRO A 51 4.25 1.80 -5.23
C PRO A 51 3.46 3.08 -5.57
N TYR A 52 3.97 4.24 -5.21
CA TYR A 52 3.34 5.54 -5.48
C TYR A 52 3.67 6.11 -6.86
N LEU A 53 4.53 5.44 -7.64
CA LEU A 53 4.82 5.79 -9.02
C LEU A 53 3.62 5.43 -9.91
N ARG A 54 3.08 6.42 -10.62
CA ARG A 54 1.97 6.24 -11.58
C ARG A 54 2.45 5.80 -12.96
N GLN A 55 3.75 5.93 -13.22
CA GLN A 55 4.36 5.46 -14.44
C GLN A 55 5.73 4.82 -14.16
N GLN A 56 5.97 3.67 -14.76
CA GLN A 56 7.24 2.95 -14.64
C GLN A 56 7.79 2.65 -16.04
N PRO A 57 9.13 2.66 -16.22
CA PRO A 57 9.75 2.33 -17.50
C PRO A 57 9.57 0.86 -17.85
N ASN A 58 9.77 0.51 -19.13
CA ASN A 58 9.79 -0.87 -19.56
C ASN A 58 10.77 -1.69 -18.72
N HIS A 59 10.36 -2.92 -18.40
CA HIS A 59 11.16 -3.85 -17.61
C HIS A 59 12.51 -4.11 -18.28
N LYS A 60 13.59 -4.12 -17.50
CA LYS A 60 14.94 -4.45 -17.97
C LYS A 60 15.41 -5.73 -17.30
N THR A 61 15.67 -6.76 -18.10
CA THR A 61 16.27 -8.02 -17.63
C THR A 61 17.69 -7.73 -17.15
N PHE A 62 18.01 -8.21 -15.95
CA PHE A 62 19.28 -7.91 -15.25
C PHE A 62 19.57 -6.40 -15.10
N GLY A 63 18.53 -5.55 -15.14
CA GLY A 63 18.68 -4.09 -14.98
C GLY A 63 19.31 -3.35 -16.17
N ILE A 64 19.78 -4.06 -17.19
CA ILE A 64 20.57 -3.50 -18.31
C ILE A 64 19.83 -3.67 -19.63
N ILE A 65 19.35 -4.88 -19.95
CA ILE A 65 18.83 -5.24 -21.26
C ILE A 65 17.29 -5.22 -21.25
N GLY A 66 16.70 -4.35 -22.03
CA GLY A 66 15.24 -4.27 -22.22
C GLY A 66 14.77 -5.32 -23.24
N LEU A 67 14.91 -6.62 -22.95
CA LEU A 67 14.54 -7.69 -23.88
C LEU A 67 13.08 -7.62 -24.35
N PRO A 68 12.06 -7.42 -23.49
CA PRO A 68 10.67 -7.32 -23.95
C PRO A 68 10.45 -6.15 -24.93
N LEU A 69 11.04 -4.99 -24.66
CA LEU A 69 11.00 -3.85 -25.56
C LEU A 69 11.78 -4.11 -26.86
N ALA A 70 12.91 -4.83 -26.78
CA ALA A 70 13.69 -5.20 -27.96
C ALA A 70 12.89 -6.13 -28.87
N PHE A 71 12.22 -7.16 -28.35
CA PHE A 71 11.33 -8.03 -29.13
C PHE A 71 10.21 -7.23 -29.79
N TYR A 72 9.55 -6.34 -29.07
CA TYR A 72 8.53 -5.47 -29.65
C TYR A 72 9.10 -4.63 -30.81
N ASN A 73 10.30 -4.06 -30.64
CA ASN A 73 10.97 -3.25 -31.64
C ASN A 73 11.47 -4.04 -32.88
N MET A 74 11.60 -5.37 -32.77
CA MET A 74 11.87 -6.23 -33.93
C MET A 74 10.67 -6.34 -34.87
N SER A 75 9.46 -6.08 -34.39
CA SER A 75 8.25 -6.04 -35.22
C SER A 75 8.32 -4.90 -36.23
N GLY A 76 7.77 -5.13 -37.41
CA GLY A 76 7.54 -4.13 -38.46
C GLY A 76 6.13 -3.55 -38.40
N THR A 77 5.81 -2.64 -39.33
CA THR A 77 4.49 -2.02 -39.47
C THR A 77 3.46 -2.95 -40.13
N LYS A 78 3.91 -3.88 -40.98
CA LYS A 78 3.03 -4.82 -41.71
C LYS A 78 2.38 -5.82 -40.74
N ASP A 79 1.13 -6.16 -41.01
CA ASP A 79 0.43 -7.20 -40.23
C ASP A 79 0.68 -8.59 -40.84
N ASN A 80 1.78 -9.23 -40.44
CA ASN A 80 2.15 -10.59 -40.75
C ASN A 80 2.35 -11.43 -39.47
N ARG A 81 2.44 -12.77 -39.63
CA ARG A 81 2.56 -13.74 -38.51
C ARG A 81 3.79 -13.44 -37.64
N TRP A 82 4.92 -13.03 -38.22
CA TRP A 82 6.14 -12.68 -37.50
C TRP A 82 5.95 -11.43 -36.63
N ASN A 83 5.42 -10.37 -37.20
CA ASN A 83 5.22 -9.10 -36.48
C ASN A 83 4.20 -9.24 -35.37
N ARG A 84 3.13 -10.02 -35.57
CA ARG A 84 2.15 -10.33 -34.51
C ARG A 84 2.80 -11.12 -33.38
N PHE A 85 3.64 -12.12 -33.70
CA PHE A 85 4.37 -12.89 -32.70
C PHE A 85 5.33 -12.01 -31.90
N MET A 86 6.14 -11.16 -32.55
CA MET A 86 7.07 -10.26 -31.88
C MET A 86 6.36 -9.25 -30.97
N ARG A 87 5.21 -8.72 -31.39
CA ARG A 87 4.40 -7.84 -30.55
C ARG A 87 3.76 -8.57 -29.37
N LYS A 88 3.42 -9.83 -29.53
CA LYS A 88 2.82 -10.66 -28.48
C LYS A 88 3.82 -10.99 -27.35
N ILE A 89 5.06 -11.32 -27.69
CA ILE A 89 6.11 -11.63 -26.70
C ILE A 89 6.84 -10.40 -26.17
N GLY A 90 6.76 -9.28 -26.91
CA GLY A 90 7.35 -8.01 -26.52
C GLY A 90 6.39 -7.12 -25.76
N THR A 91 6.93 -6.04 -25.16
CA THR A 91 6.13 -4.97 -24.56
C THR A 91 6.31 -3.67 -25.34
N PRO A 92 5.23 -2.91 -25.60
CA PRO A 92 5.33 -1.61 -26.28
C PRO A 92 6.17 -0.62 -25.48
N PRO A 93 6.76 0.39 -26.14
CA PRO A 93 7.49 1.43 -25.44
C PRO A 93 6.56 2.21 -24.49
N VAL A 94 7.01 2.41 -23.27
CA VAL A 94 6.32 3.31 -22.32
C VAL A 94 6.66 4.74 -22.69
N ILE A 95 5.66 5.48 -23.15
CA ILE A 95 5.82 6.88 -23.52
C ILE A 95 5.76 7.74 -22.26
N TYR A 96 6.67 8.69 -22.15
CA TYR A 96 6.71 9.62 -21.02
C TYR A 96 5.47 10.51 -20.99
N ASP A 97 4.89 10.62 -19.81
CA ASP A 97 3.75 11.48 -19.52
C ASP A 97 4.08 12.39 -18.34
N SER A 98 4.04 13.70 -18.58
CA SER A 98 4.33 14.71 -17.55
C SER A 98 3.26 14.79 -16.48
N ILE A 99 1.99 14.52 -16.84
CA ILE A 99 0.86 14.50 -15.88
C ILE A 99 1.02 13.34 -14.90
N LEU A 100 1.40 12.16 -15.40
CA LEU A 100 1.66 10.99 -14.54
C LEU A 100 2.91 11.19 -13.67
N THR A 101 3.91 11.94 -14.17
CA THR A 101 5.09 12.32 -13.39
C THR A 101 4.69 13.24 -12.23
N GLU A 102 3.87 14.26 -12.49
CA GLU A 102 3.40 15.16 -11.44
C GLU A 102 2.50 14.45 -10.42
N LYS A 103 1.59 13.58 -10.89
CA LYS A 103 0.78 12.74 -9.99
C LYS A 103 1.68 11.87 -9.09
N SER A 104 2.73 11.26 -9.64
CA SER A 104 3.68 10.47 -8.84
C SER A 104 4.40 11.32 -7.80
N ARG A 105 4.83 12.54 -8.16
CA ARG A 105 5.45 13.50 -7.24
C ARG A 105 4.54 13.78 -6.03
N VAL A 106 3.28 14.12 -6.30
CA VAL A 106 2.27 14.42 -5.26
C VAL A 106 2.02 13.21 -4.38
N GLU A 107 1.88 12.01 -4.97
CA GLU A 107 1.66 10.79 -4.22
C GLU A 107 2.85 10.39 -3.33
N ILE A 108 4.08 10.57 -3.82
CA ILE A 108 5.30 10.35 -3.02
C ILE A 108 5.33 11.34 -1.85
N GLN A 109 5.04 12.62 -2.08
CA GLN A 109 5.00 13.63 -1.03
C GLN A 109 3.94 13.31 0.03
N LYS A 110 2.74 12.88 -0.39
CA LYS A 110 1.68 12.42 0.51
C LYS A 110 2.11 11.19 1.31
N ALA A 111 2.79 10.24 0.68
CA ALA A 111 3.32 9.06 1.36
C ALA A 111 4.37 9.44 2.42
N MET A 112 5.22 10.42 2.17
CA MET A 112 6.17 10.94 3.16
C MET A 112 5.46 11.60 4.34
N LYS A 113 4.44 12.42 4.07
CA LYS A 113 3.61 13.03 5.12
C LYS A 113 2.94 11.97 6.00
N ASN A 114 2.37 10.94 5.40
CA ASN A 114 1.77 9.82 6.13
C ASN A 114 2.77 9.04 7.00
N LYS A 115 4.06 9.09 6.66
CA LYS A 115 5.15 8.50 7.46
C LYS A 115 5.68 9.42 8.58
N GLY A 116 5.01 10.53 8.84
CA GLY A 116 5.39 11.48 9.87
C GLY A 116 6.34 12.59 9.42
N TYR A 117 6.70 12.64 8.14
CA TYR A 117 7.52 13.71 7.56
C TYR A 117 6.61 14.81 6.97
N ALA A 118 5.91 15.54 7.85
CA ALA A 118 4.87 16.51 7.44
C ALA A 118 5.41 17.62 6.52
N GLU A 119 6.67 17.99 6.69
CA GLU A 119 7.35 19.06 5.93
C GLU A 119 8.14 18.51 4.73
N ALA A 120 7.95 17.23 4.37
CA ALA A 120 8.66 16.64 3.26
C ALA A 120 8.33 17.35 1.94
N GLU A 121 9.39 17.61 1.16
CA GLU A 121 9.33 18.22 -0.17
C GLU A 121 9.77 17.20 -1.21
N VAL A 122 9.07 17.14 -2.33
CA VAL A 122 9.42 16.24 -3.44
C VAL A 122 9.45 17.03 -4.73
N THR A 123 10.58 16.96 -5.44
CA THR A 123 10.74 17.52 -6.78
C THR A 123 10.92 16.41 -7.80
N ALA A 124 10.57 16.69 -9.06
CA ALA A 124 10.75 15.76 -10.17
C ALA A 124 11.60 16.39 -11.25
N ASP A 125 12.80 15.88 -11.42
CA ASP A 125 13.73 16.33 -12.46
C ASP A 125 13.72 15.39 -13.65
N THR A 126 13.77 15.97 -14.85
CA THR A 126 13.77 15.22 -16.10
C THR A 126 15.01 15.51 -16.92
N VAL A 127 15.64 14.46 -17.43
CA VAL A 127 16.79 14.59 -18.33
C VAL A 127 16.49 13.87 -19.64
N ILE A 128 16.53 14.64 -20.74
CA ILE A 128 16.28 14.13 -22.10
C ILE A 128 17.60 13.83 -22.78
N LYS A 129 17.75 12.63 -23.34
CA LYS A 129 18.89 12.24 -24.17
C LYS A 129 18.44 11.30 -25.29
N LYS A 130 18.66 11.67 -26.56
CA LYS A 130 18.35 10.83 -27.74
C LYS A 130 16.92 10.23 -27.70
N ARG A 131 15.89 11.07 -27.55
CA ARG A 131 14.47 10.67 -27.45
C ARG A 131 14.14 9.73 -26.28
N LYS A 132 14.99 9.72 -25.26
CA LYS A 132 14.77 9.01 -24.01
C LYS A 132 14.72 9.99 -22.86
N ILE A 133 13.82 9.76 -21.92
CA ILE A 133 13.70 10.56 -20.70
C ILE A 133 14.07 9.71 -19.48
N LYS A 134 14.84 10.31 -18.57
CA LYS A 134 15.07 9.84 -17.21
C LYS A 134 14.33 10.78 -16.28
N VAL A 135 13.48 10.26 -15.41
CA VAL A 135 12.85 11.01 -14.32
C VAL A 135 13.56 10.67 -13.01
N THR A 136 13.87 11.70 -12.22
CA THR A 136 14.41 11.53 -10.86
C THR A 136 13.52 12.30 -9.90
N TYR A 137 12.93 11.59 -8.94
CA TYR A 137 12.20 12.20 -7.82
C TYR A 137 13.19 12.42 -6.68
N ASN A 138 13.44 13.68 -6.33
CA ASN A 138 14.28 14.02 -5.19
C ASN A 138 13.38 14.30 -4.00
N VAL A 139 13.55 13.50 -2.96
CA VAL A 139 12.79 13.59 -1.72
C VAL A 139 13.67 14.19 -0.65
N LYS A 140 13.28 15.38 -0.18
CA LYS A 140 13.83 16.04 0.99
C LYS A 140 12.87 15.75 2.15
N SER A 141 13.32 14.93 3.08
CA SER A 141 12.45 14.41 4.14
C SER A 141 12.19 15.43 5.25
N ASN A 142 13.13 16.31 5.52
CA ASN A 142 13.13 17.19 6.70
C ASN A 142 12.99 16.41 8.02
N THR A 143 12.68 17.07 9.12
CA THR A 143 12.58 16.44 10.44
C THR A 143 11.21 15.77 10.61
N PRO A 144 11.16 14.49 11.02
CA PRO A 144 9.87 13.81 11.23
C PRO A 144 9.26 14.20 12.57
N TYR A 145 7.93 14.21 12.64
CA TYR A 145 7.18 14.32 13.88
C TYR A 145 7.22 13.01 14.67
N LYS A 146 7.39 13.12 16.00
CA LYS A 146 7.45 11.99 16.94
C LYS A 146 6.46 12.18 18.08
N LEU A 147 5.94 11.08 18.60
CA LEU A 147 5.06 11.11 19.77
C LEU A 147 5.87 11.53 21.00
N ASN A 148 5.39 12.55 21.72
CA ASN A 148 5.90 12.98 23.01
C ASN A 148 5.16 12.27 24.14
N ARG A 149 3.81 12.34 24.13
CA ARG A 149 2.94 11.71 25.11
C ARG A 149 1.75 11.07 24.41
N VAL A 150 1.30 9.93 24.94
CA VAL A 150 0.07 9.26 24.49
C VAL A 150 -0.86 9.12 25.70
N THR A 151 -2.08 9.60 25.54
CA THR A 151 -3.15 9.48 26.54
C THR A 151 -4.33 8.73 25.96
N TYR A 152 -5.10 8.06 26.81
CA TYR A 152 -6.28 7.29 26.41
C TYR A 152 -7.52 7.89 27.05
N ASN A 153 -8.43 8.39 26.25
CA ASN A 153 -9.73 8.90 26.64
C ASN A 153 -10.80 7.86 26.31
N ILE A 154 -10.98 6.91 27.21
CA ILE A 154 -11.89 5.78 27.06
C ILE A 154 -12.90 5.81 28.20
N PRO A 155 -14.08 6.44 27.99
CA PRO A 155 -15.08 6.65 29.03
C PRO A 155 -15.84 5.36 29.43
N ASP A 156 -15.53 4.23 28.80
CA ASP A 156 -16.12 2.92 29.12
C ASP A 156 -15.15 2.11 29.98
N ASP A 157 -15.44 2.01 31.30
CA ASP A 157 -14.61 1.28 32.26
C ASP A 157 -14.43 -0.19 31.92
N SER A 158 -15.42 -0.81 31.25
CA SER A 158 -15.33 -2.21 30.82
C SER A 158 -14.33 -2.42 29.69
N ILE A 159 -14.11 -1.37 28.88
CA ILE A 159 -13.13 -1.39 27.79
C ILE A 159 -11.79 -0.82 28.26
N SER A 160 -11.79 0.27 29.05
CA SER A 160 -10.57 0.94 29.46
C SER A 160 -9.57 -0.01 30.13
N LYS A 161 -10.08 -0.95 30.92
CA LYS A 161 -9.24 -1.99 31.57
C LYS A 161 -8.51 -2.89 30.56
N TYR A 162 -8.96 -3.02 29.31
CA TYR A 162 -8.31 -3.80 28.27
C TYR A 162 -7.42 -2.98 27.35
N THR A 163 -7.71 -1.70 27.17
CA THR A 163 -6.98 -0.80 26.26
C THR A 163 -5.84 -0.05 26.96
N THR A 164 -5.96 0.18 28.28
CA THR A 164 -4.93 0.85 29.09
C THR A 164 -4.04 -0.14 29.84
N LEU A 165 -4.19 -1.43 29.60
CA LEU A 165 -3.78 -2.45 30.51
C LEU A 165 -2.39 -3.01 30.38
N LYS A 166 -1.87 -3.19 31.55
CA LYS A 166 -0.93 -4.19 32.14
C LYS A 166 0.35 -4.51 31.39
N ASP A 167 0.39 -4.49 30.05
CA ASP A 167 1.58 -4.81 29.31
C ASP A 167 1.91 -3.72 28.29
N SER A 168 2.58 -2.68 28.78
CA SER A 168 3.06 -1.55 27.93
C SER A 168 3.98 -2.00 26.79
N THR A 169 4.38 -3.27 26.79
CA THR A 169 5.21 -3.86 25.72
C THR A 169 4.44 -4.04 24.42
N GLN A 170 3.14 -4.26 24.47
CA GLN A 170 2.30 -4.52 23.30
C GLN A 170 1.83 -3.25 22.58
N TYR A 171 1.89 -2.08 23.22
CA TYR A 171 1.48 -0.82 22.57
C TYR A 171 2.46 -0.42 21.49
N LEU A 172 1.90 -0.08 20.31
CA LEU A 172 2.69 0.45 19.20
C LEU A 172 3.00 1.95 19.38
N LEU A 173 2.11 2.66 20.09
CA LEU A 173 2.23 4.10 20.33
C LEU A 173 3.02 4.36 21.60
N LYS A 174 4.31 4.70 21.46
CA LYS A 174 5.22 4.99 22.58
C LYS A 174 5.89 6.33 22.35
N LYS A 175 6.32 6.98 23.42
CA LYS A 175 7.15 8.18 23.33
C LYS A 175 8.36 7.93 22.41
N GLY A 176 8.58 8.84 21.46
CA GLY A 176 9.65 8.75 20.45
C GLY A 176 9.28 7.95 19.19
N THR A 177 8.14 7.25 19.16
CA THR A 177 7.64 6.62 17.93
C THR A 177 7.30 7.70 16.90
N LEU A 178 7.54 7.42 15.61
CA LEU A 178 7.13 8.31 14.53
C LEU A 178 5.61 8.51 14.52
N PHE A 179 5.17 9.73 14.28
CA PHE A 179 3.76 10.05 14.04
C PHE A 179 3.37 9.59 12.63
N ASP A 180 3.37 8.28 12.44
CA ASP A 180 3.14 7.59 11.16
C ASP A 180 1.71 7.05 11.12
N TYR A 181 0.98 7.39 10.05
CA TYR A 181 -0.40 6.94 9.83
C TYR A 181 -0.55 5.41 9.91
N TYR A 182 0.40 4.67 9.37
CA TYR A 182 0.33 3.20 9.37
C TYR A 182 0.53 2.62 10.78
N ILE A 183 1.36 3.25 11.61
CA ILE A 183 1.53 2.85 13.02
C ILE A 183 0.26 3.15 13.79
N LEU A 184 -0.35 4.33 13.56
CA LEU A 184 -1.63 4.70 14.18
C LEU A 184 -2.75 3.73 13.77
N ASP A 185 -2.86 3.39 12.49
CA ASP A 185 -3.87 2.45 11.99
C ASP A 185 -3.66 1.03 12.52
N SER A 186 -2.39 0.58 12.62
CA SER A 186 -2.05 -0.72 13.21
C SER A 186 -2.42 -0.80 14.70
N GLU A 187 -2.29 0.30 15.45
CA GLU A 187 -2.73 0.34 16.85
C GLU A 187 -4.27 0.25 16.95
N ARG A 188 -5.00 0.91 16.05
CA ARG A 188 -6.46 0.77 15.96
C ARG A 188 -6.88 -0.68 15.69
N GLU A 189 -6.18 -1.35 14.78
CA GLU A 189 -6.40 -2.77 14.46
C GLU A 189 -6.07 -3.67 15.65
N ARG A 190 -4.96 -3.38 16.36
CA ARG A 190 -4.57 -4.14 17.56
C ARG A 190 -5.65 -4.03 18.64
N ILE A 191 -6.12 -2.81 18.93
CA ILE A 191 -7.17 -2.57 19.94
C ILE A 191 -8.48 -3.28 19.52
N ALA A 192 -8.87 -3.14 18.24
CA ALA A 192 -10.10 -3.78 17.75
C ALA A 192 -10.02 -5.30 17.86
N LYS A 193 -8.88 -5.90 17.51
CA LYS A 193 -8.66 -7.34 17.65
C LYS A 193 -8.73 -7.77 19.12
N GLU A 194 -8.04 -7.07 20.02
CA GLU A 194 -8.05 -7.35 21.46
C GLU A 194 -9.47 -7.35 22.02
N LEU A 195 -10.32 -6.41 21.61
CA LEU A 195 -11.70 -6.32 22.07
C LEU A 195 -12.59 -7.41 21.43
N ASN A 196 -12.40 -7.72 20.16
CA ASN A 196 -13.12 -8.82 19.50
C ASN A 196 -12.82 -10.16 20.16
N ASP A 197 -11.55 -10.43 20.50
CA ASP A 197 -11.12 -11.65 21.20
C ASP A 197 -11.76 -11.77 22.61
N ARG A 198 -12.29 -10.64 23.15
CA ARG A 198 -13.01 -10.58 24.44
C ARG A 198 -14.53 -10.50 24.30
N GLY A 199 -15.04 -10.80 23.12
CA GLY A 199 -16.47 -10.87 22.85
C GLY A 199 -17.14 -9.58 22.40
N TYR A 200 -16.41 -8.48 22.22
CA TYR A 200 -16.96 -7.26 21.63
C TYR A 200 -17.11 -7.40 20.10
N TYR A 201 -17.92 -8.36 19.67
CA TYR A 201 -18.09 -8.76 18.28
C TYR A 201 -18.43 -7.61 17.31
N ALA A 202 -19.23 -6.66 17.74
CA ALA A 202 -19.62 -5.50 16.93
C ALA A 202 -18.58 -4.38 16.91
N PHE A 203 -17.45 -4.53 17.62
CA PHE A 203 -16.39 -3.54 17.66
C PHE A 203 -15.51 -3.61 16.41
N ASN A 204 -15.16 -2.45 15.86
CA ASN A 204 -14.22 -2.33 14.77
C ASN A 204 -13.28 -1.13 15.00
N LYS A 205 -12.20 -1.04 14.23
CA LYS A 205 -11.18 0.00 14.39
C LYS A 205 -11.67 1.43 14.17
N GLU A 206 -12.81 1.62 13.49
CA GLU A 206 -13.36 2.95 13.20
C GLU A 206 -13.92 3.64 14.45
N TYR A 207 -14.17 2.90 15.55
CA TYR A 207 -14.52 3.45 16.84
C TYR A 207 -13.33 4.05 17.59
N ILE A 208 -12.09 3.83 17.12
CA ILE A 208 -10.89 4.45 17.66
C ILE A 208 -10.52 5.67 16.80
N THR A 209 -10.47 6.84 17.41
CA THR A 209 -10.04 8.08 16.77
C THR A 209 -8.87 8.71 17.53
N TYR A 210 -8.19 9.65 16.87
CA TYR A 210 -7.03 10.32 17.43
C TYR A 210 -7.25 11.83 17.43
N THR A 211 -6.89 12.47 18.53
CA THR A 211 -6.70 13.92 18.63
C THR A 211 -5.20 14.17 18.80
N ALA A 212 -4.61 14.96 17.92
CA ALA A 212 -3.19 15.24 17.90
C ALA A 212 -2.94 16.72 18.17
N ASP A 213 -2.11 17.01 19.16
CA ASP A 213 -1.60 18.36 19.43
C ASP A 213 -0.15 18.45 18.98
N THR A 214 0.11 19.25 17.96
CA THR A 214 1.44 19.50 17.38
C THR A 214 2.11 20.76 17.89
N THR A 215 1.48 21.46 18.86
CA THR A 215 2.00 22.74 19.41
C THR A 215 2.89 22.56 20.63
N VAL A 216 3.07 21.31 21.09
CA VAL A 216 3.74 20.97 22.35
C VAL A 216 5.28 21.02 22.29
N GLY A 217 5.86 21.27 21.11
CA GLY A 217 7.30 21.40 20.92
C GLY A 217 7.73 21.14 19.48
N ASP A 218 9.02 21.33 19.20
CA ASP A 218 9.57 21.13 17.86
C ASP A 218 9.46 19.69 17.41
N HIS A 219 8.67 19.43 16.35
CA HIS A 219 8.43 18.12 15.75
C HIS A 219 7.95 17.06 16.77
N LEU A 220 7.22 17.51 17.81
CA LEU A 220 6.61 16.66 18.82
C LEU A 220 5.10 16.69 18.72
N VAL A 221 4.46 15.55 19.06
CA VAL A 221 3.00 15.41 19.07
C VAL A 221 2.56 14.78 20.37
N ASP A 222 1.65 15.45 21.07
CA ASP A 222 0.85 14.82 22.12
C ASP A 222 -0.37 14.19 21.46
N LEU A 223 -0.59 12.91 21.67
CA LEU A 223 -1.65 12.14 21.06
C LEU A 223 -2.65 11.66 22.10
N GLU A 224 -3.91 11.91 21.85
CA GLU A 224 -5.02 11.35 22.61
C GLU A 224 -5.75 10.31 21.77
N VAL A 225 -5.88 9.10 22.32
CA VAL A 225 -6.63 7.99 21.74
C VAL A 225 -8.05 8.04 22.29
N ASN A 226 -9.05 8.25 21.42
CA ASN A 226 -10.43 8.40 21.82
C ASN A 226 -11.27 7.20 21.38
N LEU A 227 -12.17 6.77 22.26
CA LEU A 227 -13.18 5.76 21.95
C LEU A 227 -14.52 6.42 21.63
N LEU A 228 -15.04 6.17 20.43
CA LEU A 228 -16.39 6.56 20.05
C LEU A 228 -17.42 5.55 20.59
N PRO A 229 -18.59 6.02 21.08
CA PRO A 229 -19.66 5.14 21.52
C PRO A 229 -20.33 4.42 20.34
N TYR A 230 -21.03 3.32 20.63
CA TYR A 230 -21.73 2.52 19.62
C TYR A 230 -23.06 3.19 19.21
N PRO A 231 -23.31 3.44 17.91
CA PRO A 231 -24.56 4.03 17.44
C PRO A 231 -25.64 2.97 17.28
N ILE A 232 -26.83 3.20 17.85
CA ILE A 232 -28.03 2.38 17.64
C ILE A 232 -29.10 3.27 17.01
N ALA A 233 -29.74 2.78 15.93
CA ALA A 233 -30.87 3.48 15.33
C ALA A 233 -32.04 3.55 16.32
N LYS A 234 -32.68 4.70 16.43
CA LYS A 234 -33.90 4.83 17.22
C LYS A 234 -35.04 4.07 16.58
N PRO A 235 -35.94 3.44 17.37
CA PRO A 235 -37.08 2.69 16.85
C PRO A 235 -38.04 3.53 15.97
N ASP A 236 -38.11 4.82 16.23
CA ASP A 236 -38.95 5.78 15.51
C ASP A 236 -38.34 6.30 14.20
N GLY A 237 -37.11 5.85 13.85
CA GLY A 237 -36.40 6.28 12.64
C GLY A 237 -35.86 7.71 12.66
N THR A 238 -35.98 8.44 13.80
CA THR A 238 -35.60 9.88 13.88
C THR A 238 -34.11 10.13 14.09
N GLY A 239 -33.27 9.08 14.07
CA GLY A 239 -31.81 9.22 14.24
C GLY A 239 -31.17 8.09 14.99
N VAL A 240 -30.03 8.37 15.66
CA VAL A 240 -29.26 7.39 16.42
C VAL A 240 -29.15 7.79 17.90
N VAL A 241 -29.05 6.76 18.76
CA VAL A 241 -28.67 6.91 20.17
C VAL A 241 -27.29 6.28 20.33
N PHE A 242 -26.43 6.93 21.08
CA PHE A 242 -25.09 6.43 21.38
C PHE A 242 -25.10 5.67 22.71
N VAL A 243 -24.62 4.43 22.69
CA VAL A 243 -24.56 3.53 23.86
C VAL A 243 -23.15 2.99 24.05
N LYS A 244 -22.89 2.37 25.21
CA LYS A 244 -21.64 1.64 25.45
C LYS A 244 -21.57 0.40 24.57
N HIS A 245 -20.36 0.01 24.17
CA HIS A 245 -20.12 -1.25 23.51
C HIS A 245 -20.44 -2.43 24.44
N ARG A 246 -21.00 -3.50 23.90
CA ARG A 246 -21.40 -4.68 24.68
C ARG A 246 -20.63 -5.90 24.25
N PRO A 247 -20.12 -6.73 25.18
CA PRO A 247 -19.59 -8.05 24.84
C PRO A 247 -20.75 -9.02 24.53
N TYR A 248 -20.52 -9.95 23.65
CA TYR A 248 -21.42 -11.03 23.25
C TYR A 248 -20.81 -12.36 23.65
N THR A 249 -21.65 -13.31 24.08
CA THR A 249 -21.28 -14.69 24.37
C THR A 249 -22.01 -15.59 23.39
N ILE A 250 -21.31 -16.55 22.80
CA ILE A 250 -21.94 -17.57 21.96
C ILE A 250 -22.77 -18.44 22.88
N ARG A 251 -24.11 -18.55 22.63
CA ARG A 251 -25.00 -19.39 23.38
C ARG A 251 -25.08 -20.78 22.78
N ASP A 252 -25.32 -20.88 21.48
CA ASP A 252 -25.54 -22.13 20.77
C ASP A 252 -24.76 -22.14 19.46
N VAL A 253 -24.23 -23.29 19.03
CA VAL A 253 -23.55 -23.50 17.75
C VAL A 253 -24.26 -24.65 17.02
N TYR A 254 -24.75 -24.39 15.83
CA TYR A 254 -25.41 -25.36 14.98
C TYR A 254 -24.58 -25.71 13.77
N PHE A 255 -24.33 -27.00 13.54
CA PHE A 255 -23.61 -27.48 12.37
C PHE A 255 -24.59 -28.13 11.40
N TYR A 256 -24.64 -27.64 10.17
CA TYR A 256 -25.43 -28.19 9.08
C TYR A 256 -24.48 -28.85 8.07
N THR A 257 -24.29 -30.17 8.22
CA THR A 257 -23.34 -30.96 7.41
C THR A 257 -23.78 -31.09 5.95
N ASP A 258 -25.09 -31.04 5.70
CA ASP A 258 -25.67 -31.20 4.35
C ASP A 258 -26.13 -29.90 3.72
N TYR A 259 -25.56 -28.78 4.16
CA TYR A 259 -25.92 -27.47 3.64
C TYR A 259 -25.56 -27.34 2.14
N ASN A 260 -26.59 -27.14 1.31
CA ASN A 260 -26.44 -26.84 -0.11
C ASN A 260 -26.86 -25.38 -0.38
N PRO A 261 -25.95 -24.48 -0.70
CA PRO A 261 -26.27 -23.07 -0.93
C PRO A 261 -27.16 -22.83 -2.17
N MET A 262 -27.30 -23.82 -3.06
CA MET A 262 -28.19 -23.74 -4.23
C MET A 262 -29.65 -24.11 -3.90
N ASN A 263 -29.93 -24.61 -2.71
CA ASN A 263 -31.26 -25.07 -2.31
C ASN A 263 -31.78 -24.20 -1.15
N VAL A 264 -32.27 -23.00 -1.48
CA VAL A 264 -32.67 -21.96 -0.51
C VAL A 264 -33.89 -22.38 0.34
N ASP A 265 -34.70 -23.32 -0.14
CA ASP A 265 -35.96 -23.77 0.54
C ASP A 265 -35.76 -24.98 1.47
N GLN A 266 -34.53 -25.45 1.61
CA GLN A 266 -34.26 -26.63 2.44
C GLN A 266 -34.36 -26.27 3.92
N ARG A 267 -35.40 -26.82 4.62
CA ARG A 267 -35.50 -26.72 6.06
C ARG A 267 -34.55 -27.73 6.70
N TYR A 268 -33.54 -27.20 7.39
CA TYR A 268 -32.57 -28.01 8.13
C TYR A 268 -33.15 -28.40 9.47
N THR A 269 -33.17 -29.70 9.77
CA THR A 269 -33.58 -30.25 11.07
C THR A 269 -32.31 -30.52 11.87
N VAL A 270 -32.28 -30.13 13.15
CA VAL A 270 -31.19 -30.52 14.06
C VAL A 270 -31.28 -32.03 14.29
N VAL A 271 -30.25 -32.76 13.86
CA VAL A 271 -30.24 -34.24 13.93
C VAL A 271 -29.55 -34.73 15.20
N ASP A 272 -28.61 -33.97 15.74
CA ASP A 272 -27.86 -34.30 16.95
C ASP A 272 -27.36 -33.04 17.67
N THR A 273 -27.16 -33.15 18.99
CA THR A 273 -26.66 -32.05 19.83
C THR A 273 -25.47 -32.56 20.63
N ALA A 274 -24.29 -31.99 20.34
CA ALA A 274 -23.07 -32.24 21.11
C ALA A 274 -22.82 -31.09 22.10
N TYR A 275 -22.57 -31.44 23.35
CA TYR A 275 -22.17 -30.47 24.39
C TYR A 275 -20.65 -30.51 24.55
N TYR A 276 -20.01 -29.37 24.41
CA TYR A 276 -18.60 -29.19 24.74
C TYR A 276 -18.49 -28.54 26.12
N GLU A 277 -17.91 -29.25 27.07
CA GLU A 277 -17.42 -28.66 28.30
C GLU A 277 -16.06 -28.07 28.03
N GLY A 278 -15.94 -26.71 28.00
CA GLY A 278 -14.72 -25.94 27.79
C GLY A 278 -14.06 -25.51 29.10
#